data_b1bc33c0cf1ef02ec453564affe357a0
#
_entry.id   b1bc33c0cf1ef02ec453564affe357a0
#
_cell.length_a   1.000
_cell.length_b   1.000
_cell.length_c   1.000
_cell.angle_alpha   90.00
_cell.angle_beta   90.00
_cell.angle_gamma   90.00
#
_symmetry.space_group_name_H-M   'P 1'
#
loop_
_entity.id
_entity.type
_entity.pdbx_description
1 polymer ?
#
loop_
_entity_poly.entity_id
_entity_poly.type
_entity_poly.pdbx_seq_one_letter_code
_entity_poly.pdbx_strand_id
1 'polypeptide(L)'
;MGLLRRQDETDRRMALRIWRSDDMGASWSSLSSCAVAGGTGGLWEPEFSVAADGALVCHYADETDPAHSQNLVAARSYDGVRWEGHHSTVASGWEPDRPGMPVVRQLPNVTYFMSYEICNPGGQYQCVVHCRTSADGWNWGDPARLGIRPETADGRYFRAAPTIAWAPAPGGGSDGRILLVGQRLLNRDGTPAAGSGRTVLTNARNGEGPWSAIAAPVTVPDPEVNYCQIYSSTLLPSADGRQVLQIATDFDGTVCRAYFGTGNLP
;
A
#
# COMPACT_ATOMS: atom_id res chain seq x y z
N MET A 1 13.78 3.56 -0.61
CA MET A 1 13.60 4.76 0.23
C MET A 1 13.97 5.97 -0.62
N GLY A 2 12.94 6.67 -1.13
CA GLY A 2 13.14 7.90 -1.89
C GLY A 2 13.52 9.03 -0.96
N LEU A 3 14.45 9.86 -1.35
CA LEU A 3 14.69 11.19 -0.79
C LEU A 3 15.93 11.82 -1.39
N LEU A 4 15.92 13.01 -1.80
CA LEU A 4 16.10 14.26 -1.10
C LEU A 4 15.81 15.41 -2.04
N ARG A 5 14.81 16.18 -1.74
CA ARG A 5 14.60 17.49 -2.31
C ARG A 5 15.51 18.49 -1.58
N ARG A 6 16.52 19.02 -2.22
CA ARG A 6 17.08 20.32 -1.87
C ARG A 6 16.21 21.39 -2.54
N GLN A 7 15.77 22.45 -1.86
CA GLN A 7 14.74 23.39 -2.36
C GLN A 7 15.21 24.46 -3.37
N ASP A 8 16.44 24.46 -3.82
CA ASP A 8 17.11 25.61 -4.50
C ASP A 8 17.73 25.29 -5.87
N GLU A 9 17.50 24.11 -6.46
CA GLU A 9 17.97 23.77 -7.80
C GLU A 9 16.82 23.70 -8.82
N THR A 10 16.92 24.42 -9.91
CA THR A 10 15.90 24.51 -10.97
C THR A 10 15.70 23.24 -11.79
N ASP A 11 16.63 22.27 -11.74
CA ASP A 11 16.62 21.01 -12.49
C ASP A 11 16.51 19.76 -11.60
N ARG A 12 15.81 19.88 -10.47
CA ARG A 12 15.65 18.75 -9.56
C ARG A 12 14.77 17.68 -10.11
N ARG A 13 15.29 16.46 -10.03
CA ARG A 13 14.53 15.26 -10.33
C ARG A 13 14.53 14.33 -9.12
N MET A 14 13.36 13.81 -8.76
CA MET A 14 13.27 12.73 -7.78
C MET A 14 13.78 11.44 -8.38
N ALA A 15 14.38 10.59 -7.54
CA ALA A 15 14.77 9.25 -7.90
C ALA A 15 14.43 8.27 -6.76
N LEU A 16 13.90 7.11 -7.13
CA LEU A 16 13.69 6.01 -6.22
C LEU A 16 14.97 5.16 -6.18
N ARG A 17 15.81 5.39 -5.17
CA ARG A 17 17.11 4.73 -5.02
C ARG A 17 16.96 3.39 -4.29
N ILE A 18 17.66 2.39 -4.82
CA ILE A 18 17.72 1.05 -4.26
C ILE A 18 18.98 0.91 -3.44
N TRP A 19 18.81 0.42 -2.23
CA TRP A 19 19.90 0.05 -1.33
C TRP A 19 19.76 -1.42 -1.00
N ARG A 20 20.89 -2.12 -0.91
CA ARG A 20 20.96 -3.54 -0.59
C ARG A 20 21.76 -3.77 0.68
N SER A 21 21.27 -4.69 1.50
CA SER A 21 21.98 -5.27 2.63
C SER A 21 22.21 -6.75 2.39
N ASP A 22 23.40 -7.24 2.65
CA ASP A 22 23.78 -8.66 2.60
C ASP A 22 24.01 -9.24 4.01
N ASP A 23 23.78 -8.43 5.07
CA ASP A 23 24.04 -8.75 6.47
C ASP A 23 22.81 -8.47 7.38
N MET A 24 21.61 -8.76 6.89
CA MET A 24 20.34 -8.61 7.59
C MET A 24 20.07 -7.18 8.11
N GLY A 25 20.53 -6.17 7.38
CA GLY A 25 20.27 -4.76 7.66
C GLY A 25 21.33 -4.09 8.54
N ALA A 26 22.41 -4.78 8.92
CA ALA A 26 23.49 -4.20 9.71
C ALA A 26 24.28 -3.15 8.92
N SER A 27 24.47 -3.39 7.61
CA SER A 27 25.03 -2.40 6.68
C SER A 27 24.25 -2.34 5.37
N TRP A 28 24.36 -1.21 4.64
CA TRP A 28 23.63 -0.97 3.41
C TRP A 28 24.54 -0.34 2.36
N SER A 29 24.49 -0.82 1.14
CA SER A 29 25.19 -0.27 -0.03
C SER A 29 24.19 0.23 -1.07
N SER A 30 24.53 1.34 -1.74
CA SER A 30 23.74 1.86 -2.86
C SER A 30 23.89 0.91 -4.05
N LEU A 31 22.76 0.44 -4.61
CA LEU A 31 22.75 -0.52 -5.71
C LEU A 31 22.39 0.14 -7.05
N SER A 32 21.24 0.81 -7.10
CA SER A 32 20.69 1.37 -8.36
C SER A 32 19.61 2.43 -8.09
N SER A 33 18.86 2.80 -9.12
CA SER A 33 17.58 3.51 -9.01
C SER A 33 16.53 2.81 -9.87
N CYS A 34 15.36 2.47 -9.31
CA CYS A 34 14.28 1.85 -10.09
C CYS A 34 13.53 2.86 -10.96
N ALA A 35 13.51 4.11 -10.59
CA ALA A 35 12.94 5.19 -11.39
C ALA A 35 13.65 6.52 -11.13
N VAL A 36 13.67 7.36 -12.15
CA VAL A 36 14.13 8.77 -12.09
C VAL A 36 13.06 9.61 -12.76
N ALA A 37 12.58 10.64 -12.07
CA ALA A 37 11.55 11.52 -12.57
C ALA A 37 11.94 12.17 -13.90
N GLY A 38 11.04 12.14 -14.87
CA GLY A 38 11.23 12.78 -16.18
C GLY A 38 11.14 14.30 -16.15
N GLY A 39 10.59 14.86 -15.06
CA GLY A 39 10.34 16.28 -14.86
C GLY A 39 10.40 16.68 -13.38
N THR A 40 9.73 17.77 -13.02
CA THR A 40 9.69 18.30 -11.64
C THR A 40 8.68 17.61 -10.73
N GLY A 41 7.83 16.71 -11.25
CA GLY A 41 6.90 15.89 -10.47
C GLY A 41 7.59 14.92 -9.51
N GLY A 42 6.83 14.43 -8.55
CA GLY A 42 7.30 13.48 -7.54
C GLY A 42 7.25 12.03 -8.01
N LEU A 43 8.10 11.19 -7.40
CA LEU A 43 8.00 9.73 -7.40
C LEU A 43 7.88 9.29 -5.95
N TRP A 44 6.79 8.60 -5.59
CA TRP A 44 6.42 8.39 -4.20
C TRP A 44 6.21 6.91 -3.88
N GLU A 45 6.38 6.57 -2.61
CA GLU A 45 5.86 5.37 -1.96
C GLU A 45 6.27 4.06 -2.65
N PRO A 46 7.58 3.82 -2.87
CA PRO A 46 8.02 2.61 -3.54
C PRO A 46 7.72 1.37 -2.71
N GLU A 47 7.13 0.37 -3.35
CA GLU A 47 6.89 -0.97 -2.83
C GLU A 47 7.55 -2.01 -3.74
N PHE A 48 8.00 -3.13 -3.18
CA PHE A 48 8.62 -4.20 -3.93
C PHE A 48 7.83 -5.50 -3.85
N SER A 49 7.77 -6.19 -4.97
CA SER A 49 7.30 -7.57 -5.05
C SER A 49 8.19 -8.39 -5.98
N VAL A 50 8.08 -9.70 -5.92
CA VAL A 50 8.71 -10.60 -6.90
C VAL A 50 7.60 -11.14 -7.79
N ALA A 51 7.68 -10.90 -9.10
CA ALA A 51 6.72 -11.41 -10.07
C ALA A 51 6.88 -12.92 -10.30
N ALA A 52 5.90 -13.55 -10.95
CA ALA A 52 5.89 -14.98 -11.18
C ALA A 52 7.07 -15.50 -12.03
N ASP A 53 7.66 -14.64 -12.86
CA ASP A 53 8.86 -14.93 -13.65
C ASP A 53 10.19 -14.72 -12.89
N GLY A 54 10.11 -14.36 -11.59
CA GLY A 54 11.26 -14.11 -10.73
C GLY A 54 11.82 -12.68 -10.81
N ALA A 55 11.24 -11.80 -11.62
CA ALA A 55 11.66 -10.40 -11.67
C ALA A 55 11.30 -9.67 -10.37
N LEU A 56 12.22 -8.86 -9.86
CA LEU A 56 11.91 -7.87 -8.83
C LEU A 56 11.12 -6.73 -9.47
N VAL A 57 9.97 -6.40 -8.91
CA VAL A 57 9.09 -5.31 -9.39
C VAL A 57 9.09 -4.17 -8.38
N CYS A 58 9.34 -2.96 -8.85
CA CYS A 58 9.21 -1.72 -8.11
C CYS A 58 7.87 -1.07 -8.51
N HIS A 59 6.94 -0.98 -7.57
CA HIS A 59 5.67 -0.26 -7.73
C HIS A 59 5.80 1.10 -7.06
N TYR A 60 5.30 2.16 -7.69
CA TYR A 60 5.40 3.51 -7.15
C TYR A 60 4.33 4.43 -7.72
N ALA A 61 4.10 5.56 -7.07
CA ALA A 61 3.27 6.64 -7.60
C ALA A 61 4.14 7.63 -8.38
N ASP A 62 3.64 8.08 -9.54
CA ASP A 62 4.34 8.96 -10.48
C ASP A 62 3.49 10.21 -10.79
N GLU A 63 4.04 11.38 -10.53
CA GLU A 63 3.47 12.70 -10.87
C GLU A 63 4.10 13.31 -12.13
N THR A 64 4.93 12.56 -12.86
CA THR A 64 5.66 13.11 -14.02
C THR A 64 4.96 12.85 -15.36
N ASP A 65 3.92 12.03 -15.37
CA ASP A 65 3.07 11.82 -16.54
C ASP A 65 2.19 13.05 -16.78
N PRO A 66 2.31 13.75 -17.92
CA PRO A 66 1.53 14.96 -18.17
C PRO A 66 0.02 14.71 -18.35
N ALA A 67 -0.40 13.46 -18.57
CA ALA A 67 -1.81 13.09 -18.73
C ALA A 67 -2.53 12.84 -17.41
N HIS A 68 -1.80 12.72 -16.30
CA HIS A 68 -2.34 12.37 -14.99
C HIS A 68 -1.72 13.23 -13.89
N SER A 69 -2.52 13.69 -12.93
CA SER A 69 -2.00 14.33 -11.73
C SER A 69 -1.09 13.37 -10.94
N GLN A 70 -1.46 12.09 -10.90
CA GLN A 70 -0.67 10.99 -10.38
C GLN A 70 -1.21 9.66 -10.91
N ASN A 71 -0.34 8.73 -11.23
CA ASN A 71 -0.71 7.35 -11.56
C ASN A 71 0.18 6.36 -10.80
N LEU A 72 -0.24 5.08 -10.73
CA LEU A 72 0.65 4.02 -10.24
C LEU A 72 1.38 3.40 -11.42
N VAL A 73 2.68 3.23 -11.25
CA VAL A 73 3.61 2.70 -12.24
C VAL A 73 4.34 1.49 -11.67
N ALA A 74 4.71 0.55 -12.52
CA ALA A 74 5.61 -0.54 -12.20
C ALA A 74 6.82 -0.53 -13.14
N ALA A 75 7.98 -0.89 -12.60
CA ALA A 75 9.20 -1.21 -13.33
C ALA A 75 9.77 -2.53 -12.82
N ARG A 76 10.46 -3.32 -13.65
CA ARG A 76 11.02 -4.60 -13.21
C ARG A 76 12.52 -4.71 -13.46
N SER A 77 13.15 -5.61 -12.72
CA SER A 77 14.57 -5.93 -12.83
C SER A 77 14.82 -7.39 -12.48
N TYR A 78 15.74 -8.06 -13.20
CA TYR A 78 16.20 -9.42 -12.89
C TYR A 78 17.53 -9.44 -12.11
N ASP A 79 18.19 -8.32 -11.97
CA ASP A 79 19.48 -8.19 -11.27
C ASP A 79 19.49 -7.12 -10.16
N GLY A 80 18.37 -6.38 -10.01
CA GLY A 80 18.23 -5.26 -9.07
C GLY A 80 18.98 -3.99 -9.51
N VAL A 81 19.65 -4.03 -10.67
CA VAL A 81 20.49 -2.93 -11.17
C VAL A 81 19.88 -2.26 -12.39
N ARG A 82 19.47 -3.06 -13.38
CA ARG A 82 18.82 -2.58 -14.59
C ARG A 82 17.32 -2.68 -14.45
N TRP A 83 16.63 -1.58 -14.62
CA TRP A 83 15.18 -1.47 -14.50
C TRP A 83 14.57 -1.13 -15.85
N GLU A 84 13.53 -1.84 -16.23
CA GLU A 84 12.91 -1.76 -17.54
C GLU A 84 11.38 -1.91 -17.50
N GLY A 85 10.72 -1.66 -18.62
CA GLY A 85 9.31 -1.95 -18.83
C GLY A 85 8.38 -1.04 -18.00
N HIS A 86 8.79 0.20 -17.71
CA HIS A 86 7.93 1.15 -17.01
C HIS A 86 6.56 1.26 -17.67
N HIS A 87 5.49 1.02 -16.91
CA HIS A 87 4.12 1.12 -17.39
C HIS A 87 3.15 1.44 -16.27
N SER A 88 2.05 2.10 -16.61
CA SER A 88 0.97 2.41 -15.67
C SER A 88 0.23 1.15 -15.26
N THR A 89 0.06 0.95 -13.95
CA THR A 89 -0.73 -0.13 -13.38
C THR A 89 -2.11 0.34 -12.90
N VAL A 90 -2.23 1.62 -12.49
CA VAL A 90 -3.50 2.30 -12.20
C VAL A 90 -3.40 3.73 -12.69
N ALA A 91 -4.29 4.13 -13.61
CA ALA A 91 -4.34 5.48 -14.17
C ALA A 91 -5.80 5.87 -14.39
N SER A 92 -6.28 6.88 -13.67
CA SER A 92 -7.65 7.36 -13.84
C SER A 92 -7.81 8.13 -15.15
N GLY A 93 -8.94 7.94 -15.82
CA GLY A 93 -9.32 8.81 -16.95
C GLY A 93 -9.71 10.24 -16.53
N TRP A 94 -9.78 10.52 -15.24
CA TRP A 94 -10.00 11.84 -14.66
C TRP A 94 -8.67 12.38 -14.12
N GLU A 95 -8.08 13.35 -14.81
CA GLU A 95 -6.73 13.88 -14.50
C GLU A 95 -6.50 14.24 -13.03
N PRO A 96 -7.43 14.89 -12.30
CA PRO A 96 -7.24 15.22 -10.90
C PRO A 96 -7.17 14.04 -9.92
N ASP A 97 -7.54 12.83 -10.34
CA ASP A 97 -7.41 11.65 -9.49
C ASP A 97 -5.94 11.28 -9.29
N ARG A 98 -5.62 10.87 -8.08
CA ARG A 98 -4.26 10.59 -7.64
C ARG A 98 -4.17 9.21 -6.99
N PRO A 99 -4.10 8.12 -7.77
CA PRO A 99 -3.78 6.79 -7.23
C PRO A 99 -2.39 6.81 -6.57
N GLY A 100 -2.30 6.32 -5.33
CA GLY A 100 -1.06 6.37 -4.53
C GLY A 100 -0.95 5.21 -3.55
N MET A 101 0.19 5.09 -2.89
CA MET A 101 0.46 4.16 -1.80
C MET A 101 0.21 2.68 -2.16
N PRO A 102 0.82 2.17 -3.25
CA PRO A 102 0.65 0.78 -3.64
C PRO A 102 1.31 -0.15 -2.62
N VAL A 103 0.60 -1.19 -2.18
CA VAL A 103 1.16 -2.30 -1.39
C VAL A 103 0.77 -3.60 -2.05
N VAL A 104 1.75 -4.44 -2.39
CA VAL A 104 1.56 -5.67 -3.16
C VAL A 104 1.94 -6.89 -2.33
N ARG A 105 1.10 -7.92 -2.35
CA ARG A 105 1.40 -9.22 -1.74
C ARG A 105 1.06 -10.36 -2.71
N GLN A 106 1.98 -11.31 -2.83
CA GLN A 106 1.67 -12.58 -3.47
C GLN A 106 0.83 -13.42 -2.49
N LEU A 107 -0.24 -14.02 -3.01
CA LEU A 107 -1.11 -14.93 -2.28
C LEU A 107 -0.69 -16.39 -2.54
N PRO A 108 -1.04 -17.35 -1.66
CA PRO A 108 -0.66 -18.76 -1.83
C PRO A 108 -1.20 -19.43 -3.09
N ASN A 109 -2.30 -18.94 -3.65
CA ASN A 109 -2.84 -19.38 -4.94
C ASN A 109 -2.06 -18.85 -6.15
N VAL A 110 -0.86 -18.30 -5.91
CA VAL A 110 0.06 -17.67 -6.86
C VAL A 110 -0.48 -16.45 -7.59
N THR A 111 -1.62 -15.90 -7.15
CA THR A 111 -2.08 -14.58 -7.60
C THR A 111 -1.45 -13.47 -6.75
N TYR A 112 -1.55 -12.24 -7.23
CA TYR A 112 -1.06 -11.06 -6.54
C TYR A 112 -2.22 -10.13 -6.22
N PHE A 113 -2.17 -9.53 -5.04
CA PHE A 113 -3.15 -8.58 -4.56
C PHE A 113 -2.45 -7.25 -4.28
N MET A 114 -2.96 -6.17 -4.86
CA MET A 114 -2.50 -4.80 -4.64
C MET A 114 -3.60 -4.00 -3.95
N SER A 115 -3.26 -3.33 -2.86
CA SER A 115 -4.07 -2.25 -2.29
C SER A 115 -3.42 -0.91 -2.59
N TYR A 116 -4.22 0.13 -2.73
CA TYR A 116 -3.79 1.51 -2.96
C TYR A 116 -4.93 2.45 -2.60
N GLU A 117 -4.66 3.73 -2.52
CA GLU A 117 -5.69 4.77 -2.38
C GLU A 117 -5.88 5.51 -3.69
N ILE A 118 -7.04 6.14 -3.86
CA ILE A 118 -7.26 7.14 -4.91
C ILE A 118 -7.67 8.44 -4.23
N CYS A 119 -6.78 9.43 -4.26
CA CYS A 119 -7.02 10.73 -3.69
C CYS A 119 -7.51 11.70 -4.75
N ASN A 120 -8.54 12.46 -4.41
CA ASN A 120 -8.98 13.64 -5.14
C ASN A 120 -9.79 14.49 -4.15
N PRO A 121 -9.16 15.42 -3.42
CA PRO A 121 -9.84 16.28 -2.46
C PRO A 121 -10.98 17.06 -3.14
N GLY A 122 -12.21 16.87 -2.65
CA GLY A 122 -13.42 17.42 -3.27
C GLY A 122 -13.98 16.61 -4.43
N GLY A 123 -13.26 15.58 -4.90
CA GLY A 123 -13.72 14.65 -5.92
C GLY A 123 -14.43 13.41 -5.36
N GLN A 124 -14.67 12.45 -6.25
CA GLN A 124 -15.45 11.24 -5.94
C GLN A 124 -14.75 10.33 -4.91
N TYR A 125 -13.43 10.19 -4.97
CA TYR A 125 -12.72 9.13 -4.23
C TYR A 125 -12.19 9.56 -2.86
N GLN A 126 -11.71 10.79 -2.70
CA GLN A 126 -11.26 11.34 -1.42
C GLN A 126 -10.31 10.43 -0.63
N CYS A 127 -9.31 9.84 -1.28
CA CYS A 127 -8.36 8.87 -0.72
C CYS A 127 -9.00 7.53 -0.32
N VAL A 128 -10.08 7.11 -0.95
CA VAL A 128 -10.70 5.80 -0.69
C VAL A 128 -9.76 4.68 -1.12
N VAL A 129 -9.67 3.66 -0.27
CA VAL A 129 -8.87 2.46 -0.54
C VAL A 129 -9.51 1.62 -1.64
N HIS A 130 -8.69 1.24 -2.61
CA HIS A 130 -9.03 0.35 -3.71
C HIS A 130 -8.10 -0.85 -3.74
N CYS A 131 -8.49 -1.88 -4.44
CA CYS A 131 -7.63 -3.04 -4.68
C CYS A 131 -7.86 -3.63 -6.08
N ARG A 132 -6.85 -4.34 -6.56
CA ARG A 132 -6.89 -5.15 -7.78
C ARG A 132 -6.01 -6.37 -7.64
N THR A 133 -6.19 -7.33 -8.55
CA THR A 133 -5.44 -8.57 -8.59
C THR A 133 -4.68 -8.71 -9.90
N SER A 134 -3.60 -9.47 -9.88
CA SER A 134 -2.81 -9.88 -11.04
C SER A 134 -2.52 -11.37 -10.96
N ALA A 135 -2.44 -12.03 -12.10
CA ALA A 135 -2.06 -13.44 -12.18
C ALA A 135 -0.54 -13.66 -12.07
N ASP A 136 0.26 -12.64 -12.38
CA ASP A 136 1.72 -12.77 -12.47
C ASP A 136 2.51 -11.72 -11.68
N GLY A 137 1.83 -10.73 -11.06
CA GLY A 137 2.46 -9.64 -10.31
C GLY A 137 3.10 -8.55 -11.18
N TRP A 138 3.04 -8.70 -12.50
CA TRP A 138 3.54 -7.73 -13.47
C TRP A 138 2.43 -7.11 -14.30
N ASN A 139 1.54 -7.92 -14.86
CA ASN A 139 0.40 -7.48 -15.67
C ASN A 139 -0.82 -7.27 -14.79
N TRP A 140 -1.27 -6.04 -14.65
CA TRP A 140 -2.43 -5.67 -13.83
C TRP A 140 -3.68 -5.40 -14.68
N GLY A 141 -3.62 -5.66 -16.00
CA GLY A 141 -4.71 -5.37 -16.95
C GLY A 141 -4.82 -3.90 -17.30
N ASP A 142 -5.99 -3.47 -17.78
CA ASP A 142 -6.24 -2.10 -18.19
C ASP A 142 -6.08 -1.12 -16.98
N PRO A 143 -5.13 -0.17 -17.02
CA PRO A 143 -4.90 0.76 -15.92
C PRO A 143 -6.09 1.69 -15.64
N ALA A 144 -6.94 1.95 -16.62
CA ALA A 144 -8.14 2.78 -16.45
C ALA A 144 -9.25 2.08 -15.63
N ARG A 145 -9.13 0.77 -15.43
CA ARG A 145 -9.99 0.06 -14.48
C ARG A 145 -9.47 0.24 -13.08
N LEU A 146 -10.09 1.10 -12.30
CA LEU A 146 -9.61 1.51 -10.98
C LEU A 146 -9.78 0.47 -9.86
N GLY A 147 -10.12 -0.78 -10.19
CA GLY A 147 -10.27 -1.86 -9.21
C GLY A 147 -11.58 -1.77 -8.42
N ILE A 148 -11.59 -2.43 -7.27
CA ILE A 148 -12.75 -2.50 -6.38
C ILE A 148 -12.42 -1.87 -5.02
N ARG A 149 -13.42 -1.36 -4.33
CA ARG A 149 -13.33 -0.90 -2.95
C ARG A 149 -13.57 -2.07 -2.00
N PRO A 150 -12.61 -2.46 -1.13
CA PRO A 150 -12.85 -3.44 -0.08
C PRO A 150 -13.91 -2.95 0.90
N GLU A 151 -15.00 -3.70 1.07
CA GLU A 151 -16.11 -3.33 1.94
C GLU A 151 -16.56 -4.50 2.82
N THR A 152 -17.00 -4.17 4.03
CA THR A 152 -17.75 -5.11 4.86
C THR A 152 -19.19 -5.32 4.31
N ALA A 153 -19.90 -6.34 4.78
CA ALA A 153 -21.28 -6.60 4.35
C ALA A 153 -22.25 -5.43 4.64
N ASP A 154 -21.96 -4.65 5.70
CA ASP A 154 -22.70 -3.44 6.04
C ASP A 154 -22.17 -2.18 5.32
N GLY A 155 -21.15 -2.32 4.46
CA GLY A 155 -20.62 -1.27 3.59
C GLY A 155 -19.58 -0.36 4.23
N ARG A 156 -18.94 -0.75 5.32
CA ARG A 156 -17.81 -0.01 5.88
C ARG A 156 -16.55 -0.24 5.05
N TYR A 157 -15.73 0.79 4.89
CA TYR A 157 -14.52 0.79 4.09
C TYR A 157 -13.45 1.71 4.66
N PHE A 158 -12.19 1.47 4.26
CA PHE A 158 -11.10 2.34 4.66
C PHE A 158 -10.85 3.50 3.70
N ARG A 159 -10.34 4.57 4.29
CA ARG A 159 -9.81 5.75 3.64
C ARG A 159 -8.38 6.00 4.08
N ALA A 160 -7.52 6.38 3.14
CA ALA A 160 -6.14 6.84 3.24
C ALA A 160 -5.12 5.81 3.77
N ALA A 161 -3.94 5.87 3.21
CA ALA A 161 -2.70 5.19 3.58
C ALA A 161 -2.85 3.68 3.86
N PRO A 162 -3.42 2.88 2.92
CA PRO A 162 -3.68 1.46 3.14
C PRO A 162 -2.39 0.65 3.24
N THR A 163 -2.42 -0.38 4.08
CA THR A 163 -1.45 -1.48 4.03
C THR A 163 -2.14 -2.83 4.12
N ILE A 164 -1.53 -3.83 3.52
CA ILE A 164 -2.02 -5.22 3.54
C ILE A 164 -0.94 -6.19 3.99
N ALA A 165 -1.38 -7.27 4.60
CA ALA A 165 -0.58 -8.46 4.84
C ALA A 165 -1.40 -9.71 4.54
N TRP A 166 -0.74 -10.81 4.17
CA TRP A 166 -1.38 -12.12 4.12
C TRP A 166 -1.00 -12.92 5.36
N ALA A 167 -2.00 -13.44 6.05
CA ALA A 167 -1.84 -14.29 7.22
C ALA A 167 -2.24 -15.72 6.88
N PRO A 168 -1.42 -16.75 7.15
CA PRO A 168 -1.81 -18.15 6.99
C PRO A 168 -2.98 -18.51 7.92
N ALA A 169 -3.65 -19.61 7.65
CA ALA A 169 -4.61 -20.19 8.59
C ALA A 169 -3.89 -20.66 9.86
N PRO A 170 -4.58 -20.73 11.03
CA PRO A 170 -4.01 -21.30 12.24
C PRO A 170 -3.43 -22.70 12.00
N GLY A 171 -2.13 -22.86 12.30
CA GLY A 171 -1.38 -24.09 12.00
C GLY A 171 -0.58 -24.05 10.69
N GLY A 172 -0.66 -22.96 9.93
CA GLY A 172 0.04 -22.78 8.65
C GLY A 172 -0.75 -23.37 7.47
N GLY A 173 -0.16 -23.32 6.27
CA GLY A 173 -0.77 -23.83 5.04
C GLY A 173 -1.18 -22.74 4.07
N SER A 174 -1.79 -23.15 2.95
CA SER A 174 -2.24 -22.26 1.87
C SER A 174 -3.54 -21.53 2.17
N ASP A 175 -4.33 -22.04 3.09
CA ASP A 175 -5.55 -21.38 3.53
C ASP A 175 -5.16 -20.25 4.48
N GLY A 176 -5.73 -19.08 4.26
CA GLY A 176 -5.36 -17.90 5.03
C GLY A 176 -6.26 -16.74 4.68
N ARG A 177 -5.80 -15.56 5.01
CA ARG A 177 -6.59 -14.34 4.80
C ARG A 177 -5.72 -13.13 4.52
N ILE A 178 -6.25 -12.22 3.73
CA ILE A 178 -5.70 -10.87 3.59
C ILE A 178 -6.15 -10.06 4.80
N LEU A 179 -5.23 -9.32 5.39
CA LEU A 179 -5.47 -8.29 6.40
C LEU A 179 -5.30 -6.94 5.72
N LEU A 180 -6.20 -6.00 6.00
CA LEU A 180 -6.16 -4.64 5.45
C LEU A 180 -6.40 -3.64 6.57
N VAL A 181 -5.57 -2.61 6.65
CA VAL A 181 -5.76 -1.44 7.49
C VAL A 181 -5.56 -0.16 6.67
N GLY A 182 -6.31 0.88 7.00
CA GLY A 182 -6.15 2.24 6.50
C GLY A 182 -6.34 3.21 7.65
N GLN A 183 -6.12 4.51 7.41
CA GLN A 183 -6.15 5.50 8.49
C GLN A 183 -7.54 5.62 9.12
N ARG A 184 -8.59 5.71 8.32
CA ARG A 184 -9.94 5.99 8.80
C ARG A 184 -10.95 4.99 8.25
N LEU A 185 -11.70 4.35 9.13
CA LEU A 185 -12.83 3.50 8.75
C LEU A 185 -14.07 4.38 8.61
N LEU A 186 -14.77 4.24 7.49
CA LEU A 186 -15.99 4.98 7.18
C LEU A 186 -17.19 4.04 7.03
N ASN A 187 -18.37 4.56 7.31
CA ASN A 187 -19.64 3.96 6.94
C ASN A 187 -19.91 4.12 5.44
N ARG A 188 -20.90 3.40 4.92
CA ARG A 188 -21.30 3.47 3.50
C ARG A 188 -21.60 4.89 3.02
N ASP A 189 -22.12 5.74 3.88
CA ASP A 189 -22.44 7.15 3.61
C ASP A 189 -21.26 8.12 3.72
N GLY A 190 -20.05 7.60 4.01
CA GLY A 190 -18.84 8.38 4.15
C GLY A 190 -18.63 9.01 5.53
N THR A 191 -19.53 8.80 6.48
CA THR A 191 -19.34 9.26 7.87
C THR A 191 -18.35 8.35 8.61
N PRO A 192 -17.65 8.84 9.66
CA PRO A 192 -16.78 8.00 10.49
C PRO A 192 -17.53 6.80 11.07
N ALA A 193 -16.99 5.61 10.89
CA ALA A 193 -17.57 4.38 11.43
C ALA A 193 -17.16 4.16 12.88
N ALA A 194 -18.07 3.60 13.68
CA ALA A 194 -17.72 3.05 14.96
C ALA A 194 -16.62 1.98 14.80
N GLY A 195 -15.53 2.09 15.55
CA GLY A 195 -14.36 1.21 15.37
C GLY A 195 -13.26 1.77 14.46
N SER A 196 -13.42 2.99 13.91
CA SER A 196 -12.29 3.68 13.28
C SER A 196 -11.12 3.76 14.26
N GLY A 197 -9.90 3.49 13.78
CA GLY A 197 -8.69 3.46 14.62
C GLY A 197 -8.50 2.22 15.49
N ARG A 198 -9.43 1.25 15.46
CA ARG A 198 -9.36 0.00 16.24
C ARG A 198 -9.79 -1.24 15.47
N THR A 199 -9.82 -1.13 14.13
CA THR A 199 -10.30 -2.20 13.24
C THR A 199 -9.24 -2.54 12.20
N VAL A 200 -9.10 -3.83 11.93
CA VAL A 200 -8.47 -4.40 10.74
C VAL A 200 -9.55 -5.12 9.96
N LEU A 201 -9.63 -4.92 8.65
CA LEU A 201 -10.48 -5.71 7.78
C LEU A 201 -9.76 -6.98 7.34
N THR A 202 -10.48 -8.10 7.22
CA THR A 202 -9.91 -9.38 6.81
C THR A 202 -10.79 -10.06 5.77
N ASN A 203 -10.14 -10.76 4.81
CA ASN A 203 -10.82 -11.51 3.76
C ASN A 203 -10.11 -12.83 3.49
N ALA A 204 -10.84 -13.95 3.64
CA ALA A 204 -10.35 -15.32 3.39
C ALA A 204 -10.67 -15.83 1.98
N ARG A 205 -11.11 -14.96 1.07
CA ARG A 205 -11.49 -15.30 -0.32
C ARG A 205 -10.66 -14.54 -1.35
N ASN A 206 -9.38 -14.33 -1.05
CA ASN A 206 -8.44 -13.64 -1.94
C ASN A 206 -8.90 -12.25 -2.40
N GLY A 207 -9.63 -11.54 -1.52
CA GLY A 207 -10.18 -10.21 -1.78
C GLY A 207 -11.59 -10.19 -2.37
N GLU A 208 -12.18 -11.34 -2.67
CA GLU A 208 -13.53 -11.41 -3.24
C GLU A 208 -14.64 -11.29 -2.19
N GLY A 209 -15.73 -10.63 -2.57
CA GLY A 209 -16.92 -10.45 -1.74
C GLY A 209 -16.68 -9.60 -0.47
N PRO A 210 -17.57 -9.70 0.53
CA PRO A 210 -17.49 -8.84 1.70
C PRO A 210 -16.34 -9.21 2.63
N TRP A 211 -15.75 -8.19 3.25
CA TRP A 211 -14.71 -8.28 4.25
C TRP A 211 -15.30 -8.35 5.66
N SER A 212 -14.60 -8.98 6.58
CA SER A 212 -14.95 -9.04 8.01
C SER A 212 -14.07 -8.10 8.81
N ALA A 213 -14.62 -7.54 9.88
CA ALA A 213 -13.88 -6.67 10.81
C ALA A 213 -13.36 -7.48 12.01
N ILE A 214 -12.10 -7.27 12.37
CA ILE A 214 -11.47 -7.79 13.58
C ILE A 214 -10.88 -6.63 14.38
N ALA A 215 -10.59 -6.85 15.68
CA ALA A 215 -9.93 -5.86 16.51
C ALA A 215 -8.49 -5.61 16.03
N ALA A 216 -8.11 -4.35 15.91
CA ALA A 216 -6.73 -3.98 15.65
C ALA A 216 -5.87 -4.17 16.92
N PRO A 217 -4.62 -4.68 16.79
CA PRO A 217 -3.71 -4.82 17.94
C PRO A 217 -3.33 -3.49 18.62
N VAL A 218 -3.29 -2.41 17.84
CA VAL A 218 -3.07 -1.04 18.32
C VAL A 218 -4.33 -0.23 18.12
N THR A 219 -4.74 0.49 19.16
CA THR A 219 -5.86 1.43 19.09
C THR A 219 -5.35 2.86 19.01
N VAL A 220 -5.80 3.60 17.99
CA VAL A 220 -5.61 5.03 17.84
C VAL A 220 -6.99 5.69 17.90
N PRO A 221 -7.31 6.46 18.95
CA PRO A 221 -8.63 7.06 19.09
C PRO A 221 -8.92 8.09 17.98
N ASP A 222 -10.10 7.99 17.38
CA ASP A 222 -10.66 8.95 16.43
C ASP A 222 -9.65 9.50 15.40
N PRO A 223 -8.99 8.61 14.61
CA PRO A 223 -7.95 9.04 13.70
C PRO A 223 -8.53 9.89 12.57
N GLU A 224 -7.79 10.94 12.24
CA GLU A 224 -8.03 11.77 11.06
C GLU A 224 -7.08 11.42 9.92
N VAL A 225 -7.39 11.81 8.70
CA VAL A 225 -6.48 11.67 7.56
C VAL A 225 -5.39 12.73 7.68
N ASN A 226 -4.20 12.30 8.07
CA ASN A 226 -3.04 13.16 8.26
C ASN A 226 -1.74 12.36 8.10
N TYR A 227 -0.59 13.01 8.27
CA TYR A 227 0.74 12.40 8.09
C TYR A 227 1.20 11.50 9.25
N CYS A 228 0.39 11.31 10.30
CA CYS A 228 0.78 10.56 11.49
C CYS A 228 -0.17 9.40 11.80
N GLN A 229 -1.42 9.69 12.16
CA GLN A 229 -2.32 8.70 12.75
C GLN A 229 -2.58 7.51 11.81
N ILE A 230 -2.08 6.33 12.19
CA ILE A 230 -2.19 5.07 11.42
C ILE A 230 -1.64 5.21 9.98
N TYR A 231 -0.75 6.19 9.73
CA TYR A 231 -0.20 6.39 8.39
C TYR A 231 0.72 5.23 8.00
N SER A 232 0.35 4.47 6.96
CA SER A 232 1.06 3.26 6.51
C SER A 232 1.32 2.26 7.63
N SER A 233 0.30 1.97 8.43
CA SER A 233 0.39 1.05 9.57
C SER A 233 0.80 -0.36 9.12
N THR A 234 1.89 -0.88 9.65
CA THR A 234 2.44 -2.19 9.25
C THR A 234 1.75 -3.33 9.98
N LEU A 235 1.42 -4.38 9.26
CA LEU A 235 0.89 -5.64 9.79
C LEU A 235 1.88 -6.78 9.50
N LEU A 236 2.29 -7.52 10.53
CA LEU A 236 3.17 -8.68 10.43
C LEU A 236 2.52 -9.90 11.09
N PRO A 237 1.85 -10.77 10.33
CA PRO A 237 1.30 -12.02 10.85
C PRO A 237 2.39 -12.99 11.29
N SER A 238 2.10 -13.77 12.35
CA SER A 238 2.95 -14.89 12.76
C SER A 238 2.91 -16.02 11.72
N ALA A 239 3.99 -16.78 11.62
CA ALA A 239 4.10 -17.88 10.67
C ALA A 239 3.06 -19.01 10.91
N ASP A 240 2.55 -19.14 12.12
CA ASP A 240 1.50 -20.08 12.49
C ASP A 240 0.08 -19.54 12.30
N GLY A 241 -0.06 -18.30 11.83
CA GLY A 241 -1.34 -17.66 11.54
C GLY A 241 -2.20 -17.29 12.75
N ARG A 242 -1.66 -17.40 13.98
CA ARG A 242 -2.43 -17.19 15.21
C ARG A 242 -2.42 -15.76 15.70
N GLN A 243 -1.40 -15.01 15.35
CA GLN A 243 -1.20 -13.65 15.84
C GLN A 243 -0.81 -12.69 14.72
N VAL A 244 -1.03 -11.42 14.94
CA VAL A 244 -0.51 -10.34 14.12
C VAL A 244 0.12 -9.27 14.99
N LEU A 245 1.34 -8.87 14.68
CA LEU A 245 1.96 -7.66 15.19
C LEU A 245 1.48 -6.48 14.32
N GLN A 246 1.05 -5.41 14.94
CA GLN A 246 0.79 -4.13 14.29
C GLN A 246 1.77 -3.08 14.81
N ILE A 247 2.30 -2.28 13.90
CA ILE A 247 2.97 -1.02 14.22
C ILE A 247 2.08 0.08 13.65
N ALA A 248 1.61 0.99 14.50
CA ALA A 248 0.81 2.13 14.11
C ALA A 248 1.36 3.40 14.75
N THR A 249 1.15 4.52 14.10
CA THR A 249 1.59 5.82 14.58
C THR A 249 0.40 6.61 15.14
N ASP A 250 0.67 7.42 16.16
CA ASP A 250 -0.28 8.39 16.74
C ASP A 250 0.49 9.59 17.29
N PHE A 251 -0.22 10.67 17.53
CA PHE A 251 0.34 11.85 18.16
C PHE A 251 0.47 11.68 19.68
N ASP A 252 1.66 11.99 20.19
CA ASP A 252 1.89 12.28 21.60
C ASP A 252 2.18 13.78 21.72
N GLY A 253 1.16 14.55 22.04
CA GLY A 253 1.18 16.00 21.90
C GLY A 253 1.34 16.40 20.42
N THR A 254 2.48 17.00 20.05
CA THR A 254 2.80 17.41 18.67
C THR A 254 3.76 16.46 17.96
N VAL A 255 4.20 15.40 18.64
CA VAL A 255 5.19 14.44 18.13
C VAL A 255 4.47 13.20 17.61
N CYS A 256 4.75 12.83 16.35
CA CYS A 256 4.28 11.56 15.80
C CYS A 256 5.15 10.41 16.33
N ARG A 257 4.56 9.48 17.07
CA ARG A 257 5.24 8.33 17.66
C ARG A 257 4.71 7.02 17.12
N ALA A 258 5.58 6.02 17.02
CA ALA A 258 5.20 4.65 16.68
C ALA A 258 4.87 3.86 17.96
N TYR A 259 3.76 3.15 17.91
CA TYR A 259 3.29 2.21 18.91
C TYR A 259 3.19 0.82 18.29
N PHE A 260 3.36 -0.22 19.08
CA PHE A 260 3.19 -1.59 18.61
C PHE A 260 2.36 -2.42 19.57
N GLY A 261 1.70 -3.40 19.03
CA GLY A 261 0.89 -4.35 19.80
C GLY A 261 0.70 -5.65 19.01
N THR A 262 0.40 -6.73 19.72
CA THR A 262 0.05 -8.01 19.13
C THR A 262 -1.41 -8.34 19.44
N GLY A 263 -2.09 -8.95 18.47
CA GLY A 263 -3.47 -9.42 18.61
C GLY A 263 -3.63 -10.83 18.07
N ASN A 264 -4.64 -11.54 18.55
CA ASN A 264 -4.97 -12.88 18.04
C ASN A 264 -5.73 -12.73 16.72
N LEU A 265 -5.42 -13.61 15.77
CA LEU A 265 -6.18 -13.82 14.55
C LEU A 265 -7.23 -14.91 14.78
N PRO A 266 -8.48 -14.73 14.30
CA PRO A 266 -9.56 -15.70 14.45
C PRO A 266 -9.35 -16.96 13.62
#